data_e80863ee048a64651272001cdb788f54
#
_entry.id   e80863ee048a64651272001cdb788f54
#
_cell.length_a   1.000
_cell.length_b   1.000
_cell.length_c   1.000
_cell.angle_alpha   90.00
_cell.angle_beta   90.00
_cell.angle_gamma   90.00
#
_symmetry.space_group_name_H-M   'P 1'
#
loop_
_entity.id
_entity.type
_entity.pdbx_description
1 polymer ?
#
loop_
_entity_poly.entity_id
_entity_poly.type
_entity_poly.pdbx_seq_one_letter_code
_entity_poly.pdbx_strand_id
1 'polypeptide(L)'
;MAAALICGATVFTACSSNEDNNTSQGGTAQIIGRWTADVTGATETLWGDGKALRMTELSSDGTGSTDIYYLLNEDIAVGRSHQTFRYTASADGQLTMTIDGNKATETATWSMTDGRLTLQTNGQSLTLQKTDAVTEKRIIEWNAEGDLISVPAPARYTVFVYGNAGGTMDEIIEYGLWERLKPLLTDESNVRVICFYKYGKDLPQKPFTGKFTDPGDILWFELNSQTDFSKLKTAGLQSLGFKQEAQDMKLCDPATLRMFMRYSSLFCPAKNYVFTIWGHGNGFSAITDVPGKYYTSETSTTRGVIGDEWNEDEQLDMYELSYAIRSLSQRPFDNIYFHNCLMGNLETLTELRNVTEYITCSAHTLCSNGEILTEYIRGLMEKGNTPEAVDLMFKRTDDVWKPLYLEESILENSAPYNGDMKLLRTDRIDPILEATKRLAERLVAQYPTQQEAIDRATTSVYRFFTHPFIYFQQAMFDLADYAHKVANETGDAEFAAIATDIDAAFSNAFVRYEDVNWNTEQFLPHYTLSVCLFDHETYHIDIMNRFKGLNPLCNINDGYEQTTFHQMTGWGKWLDTNQKNPRGNPTSGGGKLLTR
;
A
#
# COMPACT_ATOMS: atom_id res chain seq x y z
N MET A 1 -24.00 -2.39 6.48
CA MET A 1 -24.31 -3.11 5.22
C MET A 1 -25.51 -2.54 4.45
N ALA A 2 -26.30 -1.69 5.03
CA ALA A 2 -27.58 -1.29 4.47
C ALA A 2 -27.54 -0.05 3.56
N ALA A 3 -26.56 0.83 3.67
CA ALA A 3 -26.52 2.07 2.91
C ALA A 3 -26.05 1.92 1.44
N ALA A 4 -25.57 0.76 1.05
CA ALA A 4 -24.93 0.56 -0.26
C ALA A 4 -25.90 0.50 -1.45
N LEU A 5 -27.17 0.19 -1.20
CA LEU A 5 -28.13 0.04 -2.29
C LEU A 5 -28.67 1.38 -2.78
N ILE A 6 -28.86 2.32 -1.88
CA ILE A 6 -29.44 3.63 -2.20
C ILE A 6 -28.35 4.65 -2.48
N CYS A 7 -27.27 4.58 -1.73
CA CYS A 7 -26.13 5.48 -1.85
C CYS A 7 -24.86 4.65 -1.83
N GLY A 8 -24.41 4.16 -2.97
CA GLY A 8 -23.00 3.81 -3.11
C GLY A 8 -22.21 5.06 -2.70
N ALA A 9 -21.49 5.00 -1.55
CA ALA A 9 -20.97 6.17 -0.87
C ALA A 9 -20.05 6.99 -1.78
N THR A 10 -20.53 8.09 -2.27
CA THR A 10 -19.73 9.09 -2.95
C THR A 10 -20.02 10.44 -2.35
N VAL A 11 -18.96 11.13 -2.03
CA VAL A 11 -19.01 12.54 -1.66
C VAL A 11 -19.42 13.31 -2.90
N PHE A 12 -20.70 13.64 -3.00
CA PHE A 12 -21.14 14.61 -3.98
C PHE A 12 -20.91 16.01 -3.41
N THR A 13 -19.98 16.75 -3.99
CA THR A 13 -20.01 18.19 -3.92
C THR A 13 -21.15 18.66 -4.82
N ALA A 14 -22.36 18.70 -4.29
CA ALA A 14 -23.47 19.38 -4.94
C ALA A 14 -23.39 20.87 -4.61
N CYS A 15 -23.19 21.70 -5.60
CA CYS A 15 -23.49 23.11 -5.50
C CYS A 15 -24.99 23.26 -5.15
N SER A 16 -25.27 23.78 -3.98
CA SER A 16 -26.61 24.18 -3.57
C SER A 16 -27.03 25.42 -4.33
N SER A 17 -28.07 25.35 -5.13
CA SER A 17 -28.90 26.49 -5.44
C SER A 17 -30.24 26.27 -4.77
N ASN A 18 -30.65 27.27 -4.01
CA ASN A 18 -31.86 27.36 -3.19
C ASN A 18 -33.16 27.23 -3.99
N GLU A 19 -34.13 26.67 -3.25
CA GLU A 19 -35.57 27.04 -3.23
C GLU A 19 -36.42 26.76 -4.47
N ASP A 20 -37.31 25.75 -4.32
CA ASP A 20 -38.74 26.05 -4.19
C ASP A 20 -39.50 24.79 -3.77
N ASN A 21 -40.15 24.90 -2.61
CA ASN A 21 -41.13 23.94 -2.10
C ASN A 21 -42.33 23.85 -3.02
N ASN A 22 -42.39 22.83 -3.84
CA ASN A 22 -43.63 22.37 -4.42
C ASN A 22 -43.72 20.85 -4.38
N THR A 23 -44.06 20.30 -3.22
CA THR A 23 -44.36 18.89 -3.04
C THR A 23 -45.69 18.58 -3.72
N SER A 24 -45.66 18.23 -5.00
CA SER A 24 -46.75 17.53 -5.63
C SER A 24 -46.74 16.08 -5.14
N GLN A 25 -47.75 15.66 -4.39
CA GLN A 25 -48.01 14.28 -4.02
C GLN A 25 -48.25 13.45 -5.31
N GLY A 26 -47.17 12.92 -5.88
CA GLY A 26 -47.22 11.98 -6.98
C GLY A 26 -47.48 10.57 -6.44
N GLY A 27 -48.46 9.86 -6.98
CA GLY A 27 -48.72 8.47 -6.63
C GLY A 27 -47.52 7.56 -6.97
N THR A 28 -47.36 6.45 -6.27
CA THR A 28 -46.27 5.46 -6.40
C THR A 28 -46.03 4.96 -7.84
N ALA A 29 -47.01 5.11 -8.72
CA ALA A 29 -46.87 4.82 -10.16
C ALA A 29 -45.80 5.67 -10.88
N GLN A 30 -45.41 6.81 -10.32
CA GLN A 30 -44.44 7.72 -10.94
C GLN A 30 -42.99 7.21 -10.86
N ILE A 31 -42.68 6.38 -9.86
CA ILE A 31 -41.31 5.83 -9.70
C ILE A 31 -41.09 4.56 -10.51
N ILE A 32 -42.13 3.97 -11.09
CA ILE A 32 -42.02 2.74 -11.88
C ILE A 32 -41.27 3.04 -13.18
N GLY A 33 -40.26 2.19 -13.47
CA GLY A 33 -39.47 2.26 -14.70
C GLY A 33 -37.99 2.16 -14.45
N ARG A 34 -37.23 2.51 -15.48
CA ARG A 34 -35.76 2.48 -15.46
C ARG A 34 -35.19 3.86 -15.25
N TRP A 35 -34.26 3.96 -14.31
CA TRP A 35 -33.67 5.20 -13.86
C TRP A 35 -32.16 5.07 -13.88
N THR A 36 -31.46 6.08 -14.38
CA THR A 36 -30.00 6.07 -14.46
C THR A 36 -29.37 7.27 -13.78
N ALA A 37 -28.17 7.09 -13.29
CA ALA A 37 -27.30 8.17 -12.82
C ALA A 37 -25.84 7.82 -13.12
N ASP A 38 -25.08 8.84 -13.52
CA ASP A 38 -23.63 8.72 -13.50
C ASP A 38 -23.17 8.68 -12.05
N VAL A 39 -22.37 7.67 -11.73
CA VAL A 39 -21.75 7.52 -10.43
C VAL A 39 -20.25 7.67 -10.62
N THR A 40 -19.65 8.64 -9.95
CA THR A 40 -18.22 8.78 -9.87
C THR A 40 -17.74 8.20 -8.54
N GLY A 41 -16.66 7.41 -8.59
CA GLY A 41 -16.09 6.85 -7.38
C GLY A 41 -16.95 5.76 -6.77
N ALA A 42 -17.19 4.68 -7.49
CA ALA A 42 -17.83 3.49 -6.93
C ALA A 42 -17.02 2.98 -5.74
N THR A 43 -17.61 2.98 -4.58
CA THR A 43 -16.97 3.05 -3.28
C THR A 43 -16.38 1.76 -2.78
N GLU A 44 -16.76 0.65 -3.36
CA GLU A 44 -16.35 -0.69 -2.96
C GLU A 44 -15.41 -1.34 -3.98
N THR A 45 -15.03 -0.56 -5.01
CA THR A 45 -14.00 -0.92 -5.98
C THR A 45 -12.99 0.23 -6.10
N LEU A 46 -11.82 -0.07 -6.62
CA LEU A 46 -10.77 0.93 -6.90
C LEU A 46 -10.91 1.51 -8.32
N TRP A 47 -12.14 1.72 -8.76
CA TRP A 47 -12.45 2.32 -10.05
C TRP A 47 -12.52 3.86 -9.99
N GLY A 48 -11.88 4.47 -9.00
CA GLY A 48 -12.06 5.79 -8.45
C GLY A 48 -12.05 7.00 -9.37
N ASP A 49 -11.22 7.00 -10.43
CA ASP A 49 -11.25 8.03 -11.50
C ASP A 49 -12.08 7.57 -12.69
N GLY A 50 -12.60 6.35 -12.66
CA GLY A 50 -13.43 5.76 -13.69
C GLY A 50 -14.88 6.19 -13.55
N LYS A 51 -15.53 6.31 -14.70
CA LYS A 51 -16.96 6.52 -14.78
C LYS A 51 -17.68 5.21 -14.46
N ALA A 52 -18.78 5.29 -13.75
CA ALA A 52 -19.71 4.18 -13.61
C ALA A 52 -21.13 4.69 -13.89
N LEU A 53 -21.93 3.85 -14.51
CA LEU A 53 -23.35 4.12 -14.74
C LEU A 53 -24.18 3.22 -13.81
N ARG A 54 -24.96 3.83 -12.95
CA ARG A 54 -25.96 3.11 -12.18
C ARG A 54 -27.28 3.09 -12.95
N MET A 55 -27.89 1.92 -13.05
CA MET A 55 -29.27 1.73 -13.51
C MET A 55 -30.08 1.11 -12.37
N THR A 56 -31.22 1.71 -12.06
CA THR A 56 -32.19 1.16 -11.10
C THR A 56 -33.51 0.93 -11.81
N GLU A 57 -34.02 -0.27 -11.76
CA GLU A 57 -35.34 -0.64 -12.28
C GLU A 57 -36.31 -0.87 -11.14
N LEU A 58 -37.48 -0.26 -11.21
CA LEU A 58 -38.58 -0.43 -10.26
C LEU A 58 -39.80 -0.93 -11.03
N SER A 59 -40.25 -2.15 -10.72
CA SER A 59 -41.36 -2.82 -11.37
C SER A 59 -42.68 -2.62 -10.61
N SER A 60 -43.80 -2.64 -11.32
CA SER A 60 -45.13 -2.42 -10.71
C SER A 60 -45.58 -3.51 -9.72
N ASP A 61 -44.91 -4.66 -9.73
CA ASP A 61 -45.16 -5.80 -8.81
C ASP A 61 -44.40 -5.69 -7.49
N GLY A 62 -43.67 -4.58 -7.26
CA GLY A 62 -42.88 -4.36 -6.06
C GLY A 62 -41.52 -5.05 -6.09
N THR A 63 -41.07 -5.55 -7.23
CA THR A 63 -39.71 -6.02 -7.45
C THR A 63 -38.86 -4.92 -8.08
N GLY A 64 -37.54 -4.98 -7.85
CA GLY A 64 -36.61 -4.06 -8.48
C GLY A 64 -35.21 -4.65 -8.61
N SER A 65 -34.39 -3.97 -9.38
CA SER A 65 -32.95 -4.28 -9.50
C SER A 65 -32.12 -3.02 -9.55
N THR A 66 -30.87 -3.15 -9.15
CA THR A 66 -29.85 -2.14 -9.38
C THR A 66 -28.67 -2.80 -10.06
N ASP A 67 -28.23 -2.19 -11.15
CA ASP A 67 -27.01 -2.53 -11.87
C ASP A 67 -26.03 -1.36 -11.81
N ILE A 68 -24.75 -1.66 -11.62
CA ILE A 68 -23.67 -0.67 -11.76
C ILE A 68 -22.74 -1.18 -12.84
N TYR A 69 -22.61 -0.44 -13.92
CA TYR A 69 -21.69 -0.71 -15.01
C TYR A 69 -20.42 0.11 -14.80
N TYR A 70 -19.28 -0.56 -14.73
CA TYR A 70 -17.96 0.06 -14.59
C TYR A 70 -17.40 0.35 -15.98
N LEU A 71 -17.13 1.62 -16.27
CA LEU A 71 -16.85 2.08 -17.62
C LEU A 71 -15.36 2.39 -17.80
N LEU A 72 -14.72 1.81 -18.80
CA LEU A 72 -13.37 2.19 -19.23
C LEU A 72 -13.39 3.57 -19.91
N ASN A 73 -14.44 3.81 -20.72
CA ASN A 73 -14.80 5.09 -21.32
C ASN A 73 -16.32 5.16 -21.50
N GLU A 74 -16.83 6.20 -22.14
CA GLU A 74 -18.28 6.38 -22.30
C GLU A 74 -19.00 5.25 -23.06
N ASP A 75 -18.27 4.49 -23.86
CA ASP A 75 -18.84 3.47 -24.76
C ASP A 75 -18.52 2.03 -24.32
N ILE A 76 -17.54 1.82 -23.43
CA ILE A 76 -17.04 0.48 -23.08
C ILE A 76 -17.25 0.22 -21.59
N ALA A 77 -18.12 -0.73 -21.27
CA ALA A 77 -18.25 -1.28 -19.93
C ALA A 77 -17.31 -2.50 -19.78
N VAL A 78 -16.65 -2.62 -18.63
CA VAL A 78 -15.73 -3.73 -18.33
C VAL A 78 -16.23 -4.63 -17.22
N GLY A 79 -17.16 -4.15 -16.41
CA GLY A 79 -17.73 -4.95 -15.32
C GLY A 79 -19.15 -4.50 -14.97
N ARG A 80 -19.89 -5.40 -14.34
CA ARG A 80 -21.25 -5.16 -13.87
C ARG A 80 -21.46 -5.78 -12.51
N SER A 81 -21.93 -5.00 -11.53
CA SER A 81 -22.58 -5.52 -10.33
C SER A 81 -24.09 -5.54 -10.55
N HIS A 82 -24.75 -6.59 -10.06
CA HIS A 82 -26.20 -6.74 -10.17
C HIS A 82 -26.77 -7.13 -8.82
N GLN A 83 -27.84 -6.44 -8.42
CA GLN A 83 -28.54 -6.75 -7.19
C GLN A 83 -30.05 -6.62 -7.37
N THR A 84 -30.79 -7.62 -6.89
CA THR A 84 -32.26 -7.61 -6.87
C THR A 84 -32.78 -7.30 -5.47
N PHE A 85 -33.96 -6.72 -5.42
CA PHE A 85 -34.64 -6.36 -4.18
C PHE A 85 -36.16 -6.36 -4.37
N ARG A 86 -36.87 -6.44 -3.25
CA ARG A 86 -38.29 -6.12 -3.17
C ARG A 86 -38.46 -4.75 -2.55
N TYR A 87 -39.45 -4.01 -3.01
CA TYR A 87 -39.69 -2.68 -2.46
C TYR A 87 -41.17 -2.42 -2.18
N THR A 88 -41.40 -1.51 -1.26
CA THR A 88 -42.68 -0.86 -1.03
C THR A 88 -42.48 0.65 -1.05
N ALA A 89 -43.32 1.36 -1.74
CA ALA A 89 -43.29 2.82 -1.78
C ALA A 89 -44.66 3.35 -1.35
N SER A 90 -44.66 4.43 -0.58
CA SER A 90 -45.87 5.12 -0.14
C SER A 90 -46.03 6.49 -0.79
N ALA A 91 -47.23 6.99 -0.86
CA ALA A 91 -47.53 8.28 -1.50
C ALA A 91 -46.94 9.49 -0.74
N ASP A 92 -46.60 9.32 0.52
CA ASP A 92 -45.93 10.31 1.37
C ASP A 92 -44.39 10.30 1.21
N GLY A 93 -43.88 9.60 0.19
CA GLY A 93 -42.47 9.63 -0.16
C GLY A 93 -41.58 8.66 0.61
N GLN A 94 -42.13 7.65 1.30
CA GLN A 94 -41.31 6.61 1.93
C GLN A 94 -41.05 5.47 0.95
N LEU A 95 -39.84 4.97 0.94
CA LEU A 95 -39.39 3.81 0.17
C LEU A 95 -38.68 2.83 1.11
N THR A 96 -39.17 1.60 1.14
CA THR A 96 -38.52 0.50 1.88
C THR A 96 -38.11 -0.56 0.90
N MET A 97 -36.84 -0.96 0.93
CA MET A 97 -36.27 -1.99 0.05
C MET A 97 -35.72 -3.12 0.89
N THR A 98 -36.05 -4.34 0.51
CA THR A 98 -35.47 -5.56 1.10
C THR A 98 -34.64 -6.29 0.06
N ILE A 99 -33.35 -6.39 0.33
CA ILE A 99 -32.37 -6.97 -0.58
C ILE A 99 -32.53 -8.48 -0.61
N ASP A 100 -32.60 -9.03 -1.82
CA ASP A 100 -32.61 -10.49 -2.00
C ASP A 100 -31.25 -11.08 -1.56
N GLY A 101 -31.28 -12.26 -0.97
CA GLY A 101 -30.11 -12.98 -0.50
C GLY A 101 -29.76 -12.71 0.97
N ASN A 102 -29.47 -11.49 1.37
CA ASN A 102 -29.12 -11.18 2.77
C ASN A 102 -30.27 -10.68 3.62
N LYS A 103 -31.44 -10.43 3.02
CA LYS A 103 -32.65 -9.92 3.66
C LYS A 103 -32.47 -8.59 4.40
N ALA A 104 -31.40 -7.84 4.10
CA ALA A 104 -31.22 -6.52 4.67
C ALA A 104 -32.31 -5.58 4.17
N THR A 105 -32.88 -4.78 5.09
CA THR A 105 -33.92 -3.81 4.77
C THR A 105 -33.34 -2.40 4.86
N GLU A 106 -33.56 -1.63 3.81
CA GLU A 106 -33.17 -0.22 3.72
C GLU A 106 -34.40 0.66 3.60
N THR A 107 -34.36 1.81 4.25
CA THR A 107 -35.41 2.82 4.16
C THR A 107 -34.84 4.12 3.61
N ALA A 108 -35.57 4.73 2.71
CA ALA A 108 -35.24 6.00 2.12
C ALA A 108 -36.50 6.87 2.00
N THR A 109 -36.32 8.16 1.83
CA THR A 109 -37.36 9.02 1.29
C THR A 109 -37.15 9.18 -0.21
N TRP A 110 -38.25 9.29 -0.96
CA TRP A 110 -38.19 9.55 -2.38
C TRP A 110 -39.01 10.80 -2.75
N SER A 111 -38.56 11.48 -3.78
CA SER A 111 -39.31 12.60 -4.36
C SER A 111 -39.12 12.64 -5.88
N MET A 112 -40.09 13.22 -6.57
CA MET A 112 -40.05 13.47 -8.00
C MET A 112 -40.04 14.97 -8.25
N THR A 113 -39.00 15.47 -8.93
CA THR A 113 -38.89 16.88 -9.33
C THR A 113 -38.37 16.96 -10.76
N ASP A 114 -39.05 17.66 -11.62
CA ASP A 114 -38.68 17.84 -13.03
C ASP A 114 -38.35 16.52 -13.78
N GLY A 115 -39.12 15.48 -13.50
CA GLY A 115 -38.93 14.16 -14.11
C GLY A 115 -37.72 13.38 -13.58
N ARG A 116 -37.09 13.85 -12.51
CA ARG A 116 -35.97 13.17 -11.82
C ARG A 116 -36.46 12.54 -10.52
N LEU A 117 -36.00 11.33 -10.26
CA LEU A 117 -36.22 10.60 -9.00
C LEU A 117 -35.07 10.87 -8.06
N THR A 118 -35.34 11.46 -6.90
CA THR A 118 -34.37 11.66 -5.84
C THR A 118 -34.66 10.70 -4.70
N LEU A 119 -33.66 9.93 -4.32
CA LEU A 119 -33.66 9.04 -3.16
C LEU A 119 -32.76 9.61 -2.07
N GLN A 120 -33.26 9.70 -0.84
CA GLN A 120 -32.48 10.20 0.30
C GLN A 120 -32.47 9.18 1.45
N THR A 121 -31.29 8.89 1.98
CA THR A 121 -31.11 8.06 3.15
C THR A 121 -29.88 8.53 3.94
N ASN A 122 -29.99 8.56 5.28
CA ASN A 122 -28.89 8.87 6.19
C ASN A 122 -28.04 10.10 5.80
N GLY A 123 -28.70 11.17 5.32
CA GLY A 123 -28.02 12.41 4.91
C GLY A 123 -27.36 12.36 3.53
N GLN A 124 -27.52 11.28 2.79
CA GLN A 124 -27.04 11.15 1.40
C GLN A 124 -28.23 11.22 0.44
N SER A 125 -27.99 11.81 -0.72
CA SER A 125 -28.98 11.99 -1.77
C SER A 125 -28.46 11.43 -3.09
N LEU A 126 -29.29 10.63 -3.77
CA LEU A 126 -29.03 10.13 -5.12
C LEU A 126 -30.14 10.61 -6.04
N THR A 127 -29.77 11.37 -7.05
CA THR A 127 -30.71 11.83 -8.07
C THR A 127 -30.53 11.03 -9.36
N LEU A 128 -31.61 10.42 -9.79
CA LEU A 128 -31.69 9.56 -10.96
C LEU A 128 -32.53 10.25 -12.03
N GLN A 129 -32.15 10.12 -13.28
CA GLN A 129 -32.94 10.53 -14.42
C GLN A 129 -33.59 9.32 -15.09
N LYS A 130 -34.71 9.53 -15.75
CA LYS A 130 -35.34 8.47 -16.55
C LYS A 130 -34.38 8.02 -17.64
N THR A 131 -34.17 6.73 -17.79
CA THR A 131 -33.26 6.18 -18.80
C THR A 131 -33.72 6.59 -20.19
N ASP A 132 -32.85 7.24 -20.95
CA ASP A 132 -33.13 7.60 -22.35
C ASP A 132 -32.83 6.42 -23.31
N ALA A 133 -33.32 6.54 -24.53
CA ALA A 133 -33.18 5.46 -25.53
C ALA A 133 -31.72 5.17 -25.94
N VAL A 134 -30.84 6.16 -25.87
CA VAL A 134 -29.41 6.00 -26.20
C VAL A 134 -28.72 5.18 -25.10
N THR A 135 -28.92 5.56 -23.85
CA THR A 135 -28.40 4.84 -22.69
C THR A 135 -28.96 3.42 -22.63
N GLU A 136 -30.24 3.22 -22.89
CA GLU A 136 -30.84 1.89 -22.91
C GLU A 136 -30.24 1.00 -23.99
N LYS A 137 -29.99 1.55 -25.18
CA LYS A 137 -29.33 0.83 -26.26
C LYS A 137 -27.91 0.39 -25.86
N ARG A 138 -27.10 1.28 -25.25
CA ARG A 138 -25.75 0.95 -24.75
C ARG A 138 -25.80 -0.19 -23.72
N ILE A 139 -26.71 -0.12 -22.77
CA ILE A 139 -26.85 -1.16 -21.73
C ILE A 139 -27.19 -2.52 -22.38
N ILE A 140 -28.05 -2.53 -23.41
CA ILE A 140 -28.36 -3.76 -24.14
C ILE A 140 -27.12 -4.30 -24.86
N GLU A 141 -26.35 -3.44 -25.52
CA GLU A 141 -25.12 -3.81 -26.22
C GLU A 141 -24.08 -4.39 -25.24
N TRP A 142 -23.79 -3.71 -24.12
CA TRP A 142 -22.87 -4.22 -23.10
C TRP A 142 -23.28 -5.58 -22.54
N ASN A 143 -24.56 -5.81 -22.29
CA ASN A 143 -25.03 -7.11 -21.80
C ASN A 143 -24.99 -8.20 -22.89
N ALA A 144 -25.05 -7.85 -24.16
CA ALA A 144 -25.00 -8.80 -25.28
C ALA A 144 -23.57 -9.22 -25.63
N GLU A 145 -22.57 -8.38 -25.40
CA GLU A 145 -21.16 -8.67 -25.67
C GLU A 145 -20.59 -9.80 -24.79
N GLY A 146 -21.19 -10.05 -23.63
CA GLY A 146 -20.90 -11.23 -22.82
C GLY A 146 -19.57 -11.20 -22.04
N ASP A 147 -18.77 -10.15 -22.21
CA ASP A 147 -17.41 -10.05 -21.66
C ASP A 147 -17.32 -9.25 -20.36
N LEU A 148 -18.47 -8.87 -19.78
CA LEU A 148 -18.47 -8.10 -18.54
C LEU A 148 -18.03 -8.94 -17.35
N ILE A 149 -17.06 -8.42 -16.59
CA ILE A 149 -16.70 -8.98 -15.30
C ILE A 149 -17.93 -8.92 -14.37
N SER A 150 -18.38 -10.07 -13.88
CA SER A 150 -19.41 -10.15 -12.87
C SER A 150 -18.82 -9.71 -11.52
N VAL A 151 -19.14 -8.49 -11.10
CA VAL A 151 -18.62 -7.91 -9.85
C VAL A 151 -19.44 -8.46 -8.67
N PRO A 152 -18.85 -9.26 -7.77
CA PRO A 152 -19.57 -9.86 -6.66
C PRO A 152 -19.87 -8.86 -5.56
N ALA A 153 -20.62 -9.30 -4.55
CA ALA A 153 -20.83 -8.52 -3.33
C ALA A 153 -19.48 -8.26 -2.61
N PRO A 154 -19.27 -7.05 -2.07
CA PRO A 154 -18.01 -6.70 -1.45
C PRO A 154 -17.74 -7.50 -0.18
N ALA A 155 -16.52 -8.01 -0.06
CA ALA A 155 -16.00 -8.60 1.17
C ALA A 155 -15.73 -7.52 2.24
N ARG A 156 -15.38 -7.94 3.43
CA ARG A 156 -14.92 -7.02 4.46
C ARG A 156 -13.53 -6.48 4.14
N TYR A 157 -12.63 -7.37 3.70
CA TYR A 157 -11.28 -7.03 3.26
C TYR A 157 -10.95 -7.68 1.93
N THR A 158 -10.19 -6.96 1.12
CA THR A 158 -9.40 -7.54 0.05
C THR A 158 -7.94 -7.19 0.28
N VAL A 159 -7.10 -8.22 0.32
CA VAL A 159 -5.65 -8.11 0.44
C VAL A 159 -5.04 -8.31 -0.95
N PHE A 160 -4.40 -7.27 -1.46
CA PHE A 160 -3.58 -7.34 -2.65
C PHE A 160 -2.18 -7.80 -2.26
N VAL A 161 -1.70 -8.86 -2.88
CA VAL A 161 -0.31 -9.32 -2.77
C VAL A 161 0.37 -9.07 -4.11
N TYR A 162 1.28 -8.13 -4.13
CA TYR A 162 1.98 -7.69 -5.33
C TYR A 162 3.48 -7.80 -5.12
N GLY A 163 4.17 -8.49 -6.00
CA GLY A 163 5.60 -8.60 -5.88
C GLY A 163 6.29 -9.54 -6.81
N ASN A 164 7.58 -9.57 -6.62
CA ASN A 164 8.50 -10.57 -7.12
C ASN A 164 9.65 -10.70 -6.13
N ALA A 165 10.47 -11.68 -6.29
CA ALA A 165 11.73 -11.68 -5.59
C ALA A 165 12.79 -12.60 -6.20
N GLY A 166 12.38 -13.56 -7.01
CA GLY A 166 13.28 -14.56 -7.60
C GLY A 166 13.94 -15.52 -6.60
N GLY A 167 14.61 -16.51 -7.10
CA GLY A 167 15.36 -17.47 -6.32
C GLY A 167 14.56 -18.12 -5.19
N THR A 168 15.09 -18.10 -3.98
CA THR A 168 14.43 -18.69 -2.80
C THR A 168 13.14 -17.99 -2.38
N MET A 169 12.97 -16.73 -2.75
CA MET A 169 11.75 -15.98 -2.40
C MET A 169 10.52 -16.48 -3.18
N ASP A 170 10.73 -17.03 -4.38
CA ASP A 170 9.67 -17.68 -5.15
C ASP A 170 9.14 -18.92 -4.44
N GLU A 171 10.03 -19.72 -3.82
CA GLU A 171 9.62 -20.84 -2.98
C GLU A 171 8.88 -20.39 -1.73
N ILE A 172 9.36 -19.34 -1.10
CA ILE A 172 8.83 -18.87 0.18
C ILE A 172 7.40 -18.35 0.04
N ILE A 173 7.07 -17.65 -1.06
CA ILE A 173 5.68 -17.18 -1.25
C ILE A 173 4.72 -18.36 -1.48
N GLU A 174 5.15 -19.36 -2.23
CA GLU A 174 4.34 -20.55 -2.49
C GLU A 174 4.03 -21.30 -1.19
N TYR A 175 5.04 -21.56 -0.38
CA TYR A 175 4.93 -22.32 0.86
C TYR A 175 4.39 -21.54 2.05
N GLY A 176 5.03 -20.43 2.31
CA GLY A 176 4.78 -19.64 3.51
C GLY A 176 3.49 -18.87 3.43
N LEU A 177 3.02 -18.55 2.22
CA LEU A 177 1.81 -17.78 2.03
C LEU A 177 0.71 -18.59 1.33
N TRP A 178 0.91 -18.98 0.07
CA TRP A 178 -0.20 -19.51 -0.74
C TRP A 178 -0.72 -20.85 -0.23
N GLU A 179 0.13 -21.82 0.02
CA GLU A 179 -0.31 -23.13 0.51
C GLU A 179 -0.93 -23.07 1.91
N ARG A 180 -0.44 -22.17 2.76
CA ARG A 180 -0.95 -22.01 4.12
C ARG A 180 -2.26 -21.25 4.19
N LEU A 181 -2.43 -20.22 3.34
CA LEU A 181 -3.67 -19.45 3.30
C LEU A 181 -4.79 -20.15 2.55
N LYS A 182 -4.47 -20.89 1.50
CA LYS A 182 -5.46 -21.56 0.66
C LYS A 182 -6.57 -22.28 1.46
N PRO A 183 -6.29 -23.16 2.43
CA PRO A 183 -7.33 -23.86 3.18
C PRO A 183 -8.16 -22.97 4.10
N LEU A 184 -7.70 -21.77 4.40
CA LEU A 184 -8.37 -20.81 5.29
C LEU A 184 -9.31 -19.88 4.54
N LEU A 185 -9.04 -19.65 3.24
CA LEU A 185 -9.79 -18.71 2.40
C LEU A 185 -11.01 -19.40 1.80
N THR A 186 -12.07 -19.54 2.60
CA THR A 186 -13.37 -20.05 2.20
C THR A 186 -14.33 -18.91 1.90
N ASP A 187 -15.48 -19.21 1.30
CA ASP A 187 -16.53 -18.21 1.03
C ASP A 187 -17.03 -17.51 2.31
N GLU A 188 -16.84 -18.14 3.46
CA GLU A 188 -17.25 -17.61 4.77
C GLU A 188 -16.18 -16.68 5.39
N SER A 189 -14.95 -16.69 4.87
CA SER A 189 -13.82 -15.96 5.48
C SER A 189 -14.00 -14.44 5.53
N ASN A 190 -14.85 -13.89 4.65
CA ASN A 190 -15.10 -12.44 4.51
C ASN A 190 -13.83 -11.60 4.25
N VAL A 191 -12.72 -12.29 3.92
CA VAL A 191 -11.45 -11.75 3.47
C VAL A 191 -11.09 -12.44 2.17
N ARG A 192 -10.73 -11.67 1.16
CA ARG A 192 -10.28 -12.17 -0.15
C ARG A 192 -8.83 -11.81 -0.33
N VAL A 193 -8.08 -12.68 -0.99
CA VAL A 193 -6.66 -12.45 -1.30
C VAL A 193 -6.47 -12.59 -2.80
N ILE A 194 -5.93 -11.57 -3.42
CA ILE A 194 -5.63 -11.59 -4.85
C ILE A 194 -4.15 -11.30 -5.06
N CYS A 195 -3.49 -12.16 -5.80
CA CYS A 195 -2.05 -12.14 -6.01
C CYS A 195 -1.72 -11.70 -7.43
N PHE A 196 -0.66 -10.90 -7.53
CA PHE A 196 0.02 -10.57 -8.78
C PHE A 196 1.52 -10.74 -8.53
N TYR A 197 2.08 -11.82 -9.04
CA TYR A 197 3.44 -12.21 -8.73
C TYR A 197 4.20 -12.59 -9.99
N LYS A 198 5.39 -12.01 -10.17
CA LYS A 198 6.30 -12.31 -11.27
C LYS A 198 7.48 -13.12 -10.75
N TYR A 199 7.72 -14.25 -11.37
CA TYR A 199 8.84 -15.11 -11.02
C TYR A 199 10.17 -14.54 -11.52
N GLY A 200 11.23 -14.80 -10.76
CA GLY A 200 12.58 -14.34 -11.09
C GLY A 200 13.22 -15.09 -12.26
N LYS A 201 14.42 -14.65 -12.66
CA LYS A 201 15.23 -15.29 -13.72
C LYS A 201 15.79 -16.63 -13.28
N ASP A 202 16.24 -16.69 -12.03
CA ASP A 202 16.86 -17.85 -11.44
C ASP A 202 15.80 -18.67 -10.71
N LEU A 203 15.27 -19.67 -11.40
CA LEU A 203 14.37 -20.60 -10.72
C LEU A 203 15.14 -21.33 -9.60
N PRO A 204 14.48 -21.60 -8.46
CA PRO A 204 15.07 -22.34 -7.37
C PRO A 204 15.65 -23.67 -7.85
N GLN A 205 16.85 -24.02 -7.35
CA GLN A 205 17.52 -25.31 -7.72
C GLN A 205 16.70 -26.53 -7.30
N LYS A 206 15.79 -26.37 -6.37
CA LYS A 206 14.78 -27.36 -5.96
C LYS A 206 13.45 -26.64 -5.88
N PRO A 207 12.77 -26.49 -6.99
CA PRO A 207 11.45 -25.90 -6.97
C PRO A 207 10.57 -26.74 -6.06
N PHE A 208 10.05 -26.14 -5.03
CA PHE A 208 9.22 -26.77 -4.03
C PHE A 208 7.98 -27.36 -4.69
N THR A 209 7.48 -26.66 -5.62
CA THR A 209 6.35 -27.10 -6.41
C THR A 209 6.72 -27.37 -7.84
N GLY A 210 7.80 -26.80 -8.37
CA GLY A 210 8.30 -27.05 -9.75
C GLY A 210 7.25 -26.95 -10.84
N LYS A 211 6.05 -26.56 -10.46
CA LYS A 211 4.84 -26.78 -11.25
C LYS A 211 4.35 -25.53 -11.93
N PHE A 212 4.77 -24.36 -11.47
CA PHE A 212 4.06 -23.16 -11.84
C PHE A 212 4.82 -22.31 -12.83
N THR A 213 6.11 -22.59 -13.12
CA THR A 213 6.92 -21.47 -13.49
C THR A 213 7.86 -21.73 -14.62
N ASP A 214 7.67 -20.92 -15.64
CA ASP A 214 8.76 -20.48 -16.48
C ASP A 214 9.30 -19.15 -15.93
N PRO A 215 10.61 -18.88 -16.04
CA PRO A 215 11.18 -17.61 -15.62
C PRO A 215 10.46 -16.41 -16.21
N GLY A 216 10.13 -15.42 -15.40
CA GLY A 216 9.41 -14.23 -15.82
C GLY A 216 7.90 -14.39 -15.98
N ASP A 217 7.35 -15.57 -15.70
CA ASP A 217 5.89 -15.76 -15.69
C ASP A 217 5.24 -14.89 -14.61
N ILE A 218 4.08 -14.35 -14.96
CA ILE A 218 3.24 -13.61 -14.02
C ILE A 218 2.01 -14.44 -13.71
N LEU A 219 1.77 -14.65 -12.43
CA LEU A 219 0.53 -15.21 -11.92
C LEU A 219 -0.37 -14.11 -11.38
N TRP A 220 -1.56 -13.98 -11.97
CA TRP A 220 -2.60 -13.11 -11.47
C TRP A 220 -3.84 -13.94 -11.16
N PHE A 221 -4.16 -14.09 -9.87
CA PHE A 221 -5.23 -14.97 -9.43
C PHE A 221 -5.77 -14.59 -8.06
N GLU A 222 -7.01 -14.97 -7.81
CA GLU A 222 -7.58 -14.99 -6.47
C GLU A 222 -7.18 -16.28 -5.77
N LEU A 223 -6.55 -16.15 -4.60
CA LEU A 223 -6.21 -17.28 -3.75
C LEU A 223 -7.42 -17.64 -2.87
N ASN A 224 -7.92 -18.85 -3.01
CA ASN A 224 -9.01 -19.40 -2.20
C ASN A 224 -8.90 -20.91 -2.09
N SER A 225 -9.76 -21.55 -1.30
CA SER A 225 -9.74 -23.00 -1.04
C SER A 225 -9.85 -23.86 -2.32
N GLN A 226 -10.39 -23.31 -3.41
CA GLN A 226 -10.57 -23.98 -4.68
C GLN A 226 -9.42 -23.73 -5.66
N THR A 227 -8.47 -22.87 -5.33
CA THR A 227 -7.35 -22.54 -6.22
C THR A 227 -6.57 -23.80 -6.60
N ASP A 228 -6.47 -24.05 -7.89
CA ASP A 228 -5.66 -25.13 -8.44
C ASP A 228 -4.40 -24.54 -9.08
N PHE A 229 -3.32 -24.55 -8.33
CA PHE A 229 -2.06 -23.98 -8.76
C PHE A 229 -1.54 -24.57 -10.09
N SER A 230 -1.88 -25.82 -10.40
CA SER A 230 -1.44 -26.44 -11.65
C SER A 230 -2.07 -25.82 -12.90
N LYS A 231 -3.15 -25.06 -12.74
CA LYS A 231 -3.89 -24.41 -13.81
C LYS A 231 -3.62 -22.92 -13.96
N LEU A 232 -2.86 -22.32 -13.05
CA LEU A 232 -2.66 -20.87 -13.04
C LEU A 232 -1.89 -20.36 -14.26
N LYS A 233 -1.03 -21.16 -14.88
CA LYS A 233 -0.27 -20.79 -16.09
C LYS A 233 -1.14 -20.29 -17.25
N THR A 234 -2.37 -20.76 -17.34
CA THR A 234 -3.28 -20.44 -18.43
C THR A 234 -4.35 -19.43 -18.06
N ALA A 235 -4.52 -19.16 -16.77
CA ALA A 235 -5.56 -18.26 -16.26
C ALA A 235 -5.11 -16.79 -16.17
N GLY A 236 -3.86 -16.51 -16.53
CA GLY A 236 -3.27 -15.19 -16.36
C GLY A 236 -3.91 -14.11 -17.22
N LEU A 237 -3.12 -13.15 -17.59
CA LEU A 237 -3.49 -11.92 -18.28
C LEU A 237 -4.37 -12.11 -19.53
N GLN A 238 -4.25 -13.24 -20.22
CA GLN A 238 -5.04 -13.53 -21.43
C GLN A 238 -6.53 -13.68 -21.16
N SER A 239 -6.92 -14.20 -20.00
CA SER A 239 -8.33 -14.31 -19.61
C SER A 239 -8.99 -12.96 -19.37
N LEU A 240 -8.18 -11.92 -19.16
CA LEU A 240 -8.61 -10.54 -18.97
C LEU A 240 -8.47 -9.69 -20.23
N GLY A 241 -8.12 -10.30 -21.36
CA GLY A 241 -7.98 -9.61 -22.64
C GLY A 241 -6.69 -8.80 -22.80
N PHE A 242 -5.72 -8.93 -21.89
CA PHE A 242 -4.41 -8.32 -22.06
C PHE A 242 -3.61 -9.05 -23.13
N LYS A 243 -3.14 -8.30 -24.13
CA LYS A 243 -2.34 -8.84 -25.25
C LYS A 243 -0.85 -8.85 -24.98
N GLN A 244 -0.43 -8.26 -23.87
CA GLN A 244 0.97 -8.13 -23.51
C GLN A 244 1.49 -9.47 -22.99
N GLU A 245 2.65 -9.90 -23.47
CA GLU A 245 3.33 -11.07 -22.93
C GLU A 245 3.74 -10.79 -21.48
N ALA A 246 3.63 -11.81 -20.61
CA ALA A 246 3.92 -11.64 -19.18
C ALA A 246 5.34 -11.14 -18.92
N GLN A 247 6.31 -11.60 -19.72
CA GLN A 247 7.71 -11.21 -19.59
C GLN A 247 7.96 -9.72 -19.89
N ASP A 248 7.12 -9.12 -20.74
CA ASP A 248 7.23 -7.70 -21.11
C ASP A 248 6.56 -6.76 -20.09
N MET A 249 5.78 -7.31 -19.17
CA MET A 249 5.17 -6.51 -18.11
C MET A 249 6.17 -6.21 -17.02
N LYS A 250 6.37 -4.93 -16.74
CA LYS A 250 7.27 -4.45 -15.70
C LYS A 250 6.51 -4.26 -14.40
N LEU A 251 6.91 -4.96 -13.34
CA LEU A 251 6.33 -4.77 -12.01
C LEU A 251 6.61 -3.37 -11.44
N CYS A 252 7.69 -2.77 -11.89
CA CYS A 252 8.08 -1.42 -11.47
C CYS A 252 7.33 -0.32 -12.22
N ASP A 253 6.45 -0.67 -13.17
CA ASP A 253 5.64 0.32 -13.87
C ASP A 253 4.40 0.68 -13.03
N PRO A 254 4.24 1.95 -12.61
CA PRO A 254 3.04 2.42 -11.91
C PRO A 254 1.74 2.10 -12.66
N ALA A 255 1.79 2.04 -14.00
CA ALA A 255 0.63 1.69 -14.80
C ALA A 255 0.24 0.21 -14.63
N THR A 256 1.21 -0.70 -14.54
CA THR A 256 0.99 -2.11 -14.24
C THR A 256 0.36 -2.28 -12.85
N LEU A 257 0.89 -1.59 -11.85
CA LEU A 257 0.35 -1.63 -10.49
C LEU A 257 -1.09 -1.10 -10.43
N ARG A 258 -1.35 0.04 -11.08
CA ARG A 258 -2.70 0.61 -11.14
C ARG A 258 -3.68 -0.33 -11.84
N MET A 259 -3.29 -0.89 -12.96
CA MET A 259 -4.08 -1.87 -13.70
C MET A 259 -4.42 -3.07 -12.82
N PHE A 260 -3.41 -3.66 -12.16
CA PHE A 260 -3.62 -4.77 -11.23
C PHE A 260 -4.66 -4.44 -10.16
N MET A 261 -4.47 -3.35 -9.40
CA MET A 261 -5.39 -2.99 -8.32
C MET A 261 -6.79 -2.68 -8.84
N ARG A 262 -6.89 -1.94 -9.94
CA ARG A 262 -8.16 -1.53 -10.54
C ARG A 262 -9.00 -2.73 -10.94
N TYR A 263 -8.47 -3.61 -11.77
CA TYR A 263 -9.20 -4.79 -12.23
C TYR A 263 -9.40 -5.81 -11.11
N SER A 264 -8.40 -6.03 -10.27
CA SER A 264 -8.54 -6.91 -9.10
C SER A 264 -9.67 -6.49 -8.18
N SER A 265 -9.93 -5.19 -8.04
CA SER A 265 -11.03 -4.70 -7.24
C SER A 265 -12.41 -4.97 -7.84
N LEU A 266 -12.53 -5.21 -9.15
CA LEU A 266 -13.78 -5.67 -9.76
C LEU A 266 -14.03 -7.15 -9.45
N PHE A 267 -12.99 -7.98 -9.46
CA PHE A 267 -13.12 -9.39 -9.08
C PHE A 267 -13.32 -9.56 -7.58
N CYS A 268 -12.64 -8.76 -6.80
CA CYS A 268 -12.60 -8.83 -5.34
C CYS A 268 -12.93 -7.48 -4.69
N PRO A 269 -14.15 -6.95 -4.88
CA PRO A 269 -14.54 -5.70 -4.22
C PRO A 269 -14.57 -5.87 -2.72
N ALA A 270 -14.22 -4.80 -1.98
CA ALA A 270 -14.19 -4.83 -0.53
C ALA A 270 -14.50 -3.47 0.10
N LYS A 271 -14.86 -3.52 1.38
CA LYS A 271 -15.02 -2.33 2.20
C LYS A 271 -13.68 -1.73 2.59
N ASN A 272 -12.67 -2.57 2.80
CA ASN A 272 -11.34 -2.20 3.19
C ASN A 272 -10.33 -2.90 2.29
N TYR A 273 -9.31 -2.18 1.87
CA TYR A 273 -8.23 -2.71 1.06
C TYR A 273 -6.93 -2.68 1.84
N VAL A 274 -6.21 -3.79 1.79
CA VAL A 274 -4.83 -3.90 2.25
C VAL A 274 -3.94 -4.11 1.03
N PHE A 275 -2.87 -3.36 0.93
CA PHE A 275 -1.87 -3.55 -0.10
C PHE A 275 -0.60 -4.12 0.51
N THR A 276 -0.21 -5.30 0.07
CA THR A 276 1.00 -5.96 0.52
C THR A 276 2.02 -5.99 -0.60
N ILE A 277 3.23 -5.54 -0.29
CA ILE A 277 4.39 -5.63 -1.16
C ILE A 277 5.22 -6.82 -0.69
N TRP A 278 5.44 -7.77 -1.61
CA TRP A 278 6.26 -8.94 -1.38
C TRP A 278 7.55 -8.87 -2.21
N GLY A 279 8.69 -9.07 -1.58
CA GLY A 279 9.99 -9.12 -2.27
C GLY A 279 11.12 -8.49 -1.49
N HIS A 280 12.21 -8.15 -2.19
CA HIS A 280 13.29 -7.40 -1.58
C HIS A 280 12.92 -5.94 -1.38
N GLY A 281 13.29 -5.38 -0.22
CA GLY A 281 13.19 -3.97 0.10
C GLY A 281 14.56 -3.36 0.31
N ASN A 282 14.77 -2.15 -0.19
CA ASN A 282 16.07 -1.48 -0.15
C ASN A 282 16.01 -0.10 0.52
N GLY A 283 14.94 0.17 1.25
CA GLY A 283 14.70 1.47 1.86
C GLY A 283 14.08 2.48 0.89
N PHE A 284 14.26 3.77 1.16
CA PHE A 284 13.79 4.79 0.24
C PHE A 284 14.69 4.87 -0.99
N SER A 285 14.08 5.21 -2.12
CA SER A 285 14.78 5.59 -3.33
C SER A 285 14.84 7.11 -3.39
N ALA A 286 16.03 7.67 -3.50
CA ALA A 286 16.15 9.08 -3.83
C ALA A 286 15.80 9.27 -5.30
N ILE A 287 14.92 10.23 -5.56
CA ILE A 287 14.44 10.51 -6.92
C ILE A 287 15.58 11.02 -7.76
N THR A 288 15.72 10.46 -8.94
CA THR A 288 16.62 10.98 -9.97
C THR A 288 15.90 11.86 -10.99
N ASP A 289 14.55 11.86 -11.00
CA ASP A 289 13.75 12.62 -11.95
C ASP A 289 12.55 13.35 -11.32
N VAL A 290 12.08 14.38 -11.99
CA VAL A 290 11.01 15.28 -11.56
C VAL A 290 9.69 14.50 -11.39
N PRO A 291 8.93 14.69 -10.28
CA PRO A 291 7.62 14.09 -10.12
C PRO A 291 6.72 14.31 -11.32
N GLY A 292 6.14 13.25 -11.86
CA GLY A 292 5.24 13.28 -13.01
C GLY A 292 5.89 13.01 -14.37
N LYS A 293 7.20 12.77 -14.43
CA LYS A 293 7.83 12.19 -15.61
C LYS A 293 8.02 10.70 -15.41
N TYR A 294 7.27 9.91 -16.12
CA TYR A 294 7.49 8.48 -16.22
C TYR A 294 8.91 8.19 -16.71
N TYR A 295 9.54 7.24 -16.06
CA TYR A 295 10.90 6.82 -16.41
C TYR A 295 11.01 6.43 -17.88
N THR A 296 11.91 7.07 -18.59
CA THR A 296 12.38 6.67 -19.91
C THR A 296 13.91 6.57 -19.94
N SER A 297 14.56 6.25 -18.83
CA SER A 297 16.01 6.24 -18.83
C SER A 297 16.57 4.81 -18.80
N GLU A 298 17.37 4.52 -19.80
CA GLU A 298 18.12 3.26 -19.96
C GLU A 298 19.27 3.08 -18.94
N THR A 299 19.37 3.93 -17.90
CA THR A 299 20.55 3.99 -17.03
C THR A 299 20.26 4.10 -15.54
N SER A 300 19.01 3.89 -15.10
CA SER A 300 18.66 4.06 -13.69
C SER A 300 18.92 2.78 -12.88
N THR A 301 19.99 2.76 -12.12
CA THR A 301 20.25 1.77 -11.06
C THR A 301 19.61 2.18 -9.73
N THR A 302 18.45 2.81 -9.78
CA THR A 302 17.74 3.27 -8.58
C THR A 302 17.15 2.08 -7.84
N ARG A 303 17.19 2.14 -6.52
CA ARG A 303 16.64 1.13 -5.62
C ARG A 303 15.38 1.68 -5.01
N GLY A 304 14.30 0.94 -5.11
CA GLY A 304 12.98 1.37 -4.75
C GLY A 304 12.30 0.44 -3.76
N VAL A 305 11.03 0.70 -3.64
CA VAL A 305 10.10 -0.07 -2.82
C VAL A 305 9.86 -1.46 -3.40
N ILE A 306 9.88 -1.58 -4.73
CA ILE A 306 9.70 -2.84 -5.46
C ILE A 306 10.77 -2.91 -6.55
N GLY A 307 11.59 -3.97 -6.52
CA GLY A 307 12.49 -4.33 -7.62
C GLY A 307 11.83 -5.31 -8.57
N ASP A 308 12.21 -5.29 -9.84
CA ASP A 308 11.87 -6.33 -10.80
C ASP A 308 13.15 -7.08 -11.17
N GLU A 309 13.36 -8.27 -10.61
CA GLU A 309 14.57 -9.07 -10.87
C GLU A 309 14.71 -9.50 -12.33
N TRP A 310 13.62 -9.52 -13.09
CA TRP A 310 13.65 -9.77 -14.52
C TRP A 310 14.23 -8.58 -15.28
N ASN A 311 13.92 -7.37 -14.80
CA ASN A 311 14.44 -6.12 -15.32
C ASN A 311 15.34 -5.49 -14.24
N GLU A 312 16.51 -6.05 -14.00
CA GLU A 312 17.44 -5.79 -12.87
C GLU A 312 17.72 -4.30 -12.56
N ASP A 313 17.50 -3.43 -13.53
CA ASP A 313 17.79 -2.01 -13.44
C ASP A 313 16.55 -1.15 -13.13
N GLU A 314 15.37 -1.75 -13.03
CA GLU A 314 14.12 -1.03 -12.84
C GLU A 314 13.51 -1.27 -11.47
N GLN A 315 13.09 -0.21 -10.83
CA GLN A 315 12.46 -0.26 -9.52
C GLN A 315 11.34 0.78 -9.44
N LEU A 316 10.25 0.40 -8.75
CA LEU A 316 9.20 1.32 -8.40
C LEU A 316 9.65 2.15 -7.20
N ASP A 317 9.66 3.45 -7.32
CA ASP A 317 10.00 4.33 -6.22
C ASP A 317 8.78 4.66 -5.33
N MET A 318 9.04 5.34 -4.20
CA MET A 318 7.98 5.68 -3.24
C MET A 318 6.94 6.67 -3.78
N TYR A 319 7.30 7.50 -4.74
CA TYR A 319 6.37 8.47 -5.35
C TYR A 319 5.48 7.79 -6.37
N GLU A 320 6.05 6.90 -7.17
CA GLU A 320 5.33 6.10 -8.14
C GLU A 320 4.30 5.20 -7.45
N LEU A 321 4.69 4.58 -6.32
CA LEU A 321 3.78 3.83 -5.47
C LEU A 321 2.65 4.72 -4.93
N SER A 322 3.01 5.84 -4.32
CA SER A 322 2.05 6.81 -3.77
C SER A 322 1.11 7.33 -4.85
N TYR A 323 1.65 7.70 -6.02
CA TYR A 323 0.87 8.16 -7.17
C TYR A 323 -0.09 7.08 -7.68
N ALA A 324 0.40 5.84 -7.84
CA ALA A 324 -0.42 4.73 -8.29
C ALA A 324 -1.63 4.52 -7.37
N ILE A 325 -1.42 4.54 -6.05
CA ILE A 325 -2.50 4.35 -5.07
C ILE A 325 -3.46 5.53 -5.06
N ARG A 326 -2.97 6.78 -4.99
CA ARG A 326 -3.81 7.99 -4.95
C ARG A 326 -4.71 8.13 -6.18
N SER A 327 -4.22 7.68 -7.34
CA SER A 327 -4.99 7.78 -8.58
C SER A 327 -6.17 6.80 -8.64
N LEU A 328 -6.21 5.81 -7.76
CA LEU A 328 -7.21 4.75 -7.78
C LEU A 328 -8.34 4.96 -6.77
N SER A 329 -8.06 5.61 -5.66
CA SER A 329 -9.04 5.73 -4.58
C SER A 329 -8.99 7.10 -3.93
N GLN A 330 -10.16 7.70 -3.71
CA GLN A 330 -10.30 8.92 -2.92
C GLN A 330 -10.29 8.63 -1.42
N ARG A 331 -10.48 7.38 -1.02
CA ARG A 331 -10.36 6.98 0.37
C ARG A 331 -9.05 6.23 0.58
N PRO A 332 -8.41 6.39 1.74
CA PRO A 332 -7.17 5.68 2.03
C PRO A 332 -7.39 4.16 2.05
N PHE A 333 -6.34 3.41 1.74
CA PHE A 333 -6.27 2.00 2.07
C PHE A 333 -6.31 1.83 3.60
N ASP A 334 -6.77 0.68 4.07
CA ASP A 334 -6.72 0.37 5.50
C ASP A 334 -5.27 0.20 5.96
N ASN A 335 -4.48 -0.56 5.21
CA ASN A 335 -3.08 -0.79 5.53
C ASN A 335 -2.22 -0.98 4.27
N ILE A 336 -1.02 -0.42 4.27
CA ILE A 336 0.07 -0.84 3.40
C ILE A 336 1.01 -1.70 4.24
N TYR A 337 1.08 -2.98 3.89
CA TYR A 337 1.90 -3.97 4.58
C TYR A 337 3.17 -4.25 3.77
N PHE A 338 4.30 -3.77 4.24
CA PHE A 338 5.58 -4.05 3.63
C PHE A 338 6.13 -5.40 4.13
N HIS A 339 6.02 -6.44 3.28
CA HIS A 339 6.68 -7.72 3.50
C HIS A 339 8.04 -7.73 2.80
N ASN A 340 8.82 -6.70 3.05
CA ASN A 340 10.15 -6.47 2.52
C ASN A 340 11.02 -5.68 3.51
N CYS A 341 12.33 -5.83 3.38
CA CYS A 341 13.30 -5.25 4.30
C CYS A 341 13.34 -3.72 4.23
N LEU A 342 13.74 -3.06 5.35
CA LEU A 342 14.20 -1.68 5.39
C LEU A 342 13.16 -0.61 5.00
N MET A 343 11.88 -0.97 4.95
CA MET A 343 10.82 -0.03 4.54
C MET A 343 10.32 0.88 5.67
N GLY A 344 10.76 0.65 6.91
CA GLY A 344 10.48 1.52 8.05
C GLY A 344 11.36 2.78 8.08
N ASN A 345 11.40 3.53 6.99
CA ASN A 345 12.13 4.80 6.88
C ASN A 345 11.16 5.97 6.71
N LEU A 346 11.52 7.11 7.30
CA LEU A 346 10.66 8.29 7.35
C LEU A 346 10.39 8.90 5.98
N GLU A 347 11.32 8.80 5.06
CA GLU A 347 11.17 9.29 3.70
C GLU A 347 10.01 8.62 2.98
N THR A 348 9.97 7.28 2.98
CA THR A 348 8.89 6.49 2.39
C THR A 348 7.56 6.70 3.12
N LEU A 349 7.58 6.66 4.45
CA LEU A 349 6.35 6.78 5.26
C LEU A 349 5.71 8.16 5.12
N THR A 350 6.52 9.21 4.99
CA THR A 350 6.03 10.57 4.74
C THR A 350 5.29 10.65 3.43
N GLU A 351 5.78 9.99 2.39
CA GLU A 351 5.14 9.99 1.08
C GLU A 351 3.80 9.25 1.10
N LEU A 352 3.70 8.18 1.88
CA LEU A 352 2.52 7.33 1.95
C LEU A 352 1.46 7.77 2.99
N ARG A 353 1.74 8.78 3.81
CA ARG A 353 0.89 9.16 4.96
C ARG A 353 -0.55 9.54 4.62
N ASN A 354 -0.81 9.93 3.37
CA ASN A 354 -2.15 10.33 2.92
C ASN A 354 -2.86 9.27 2.04
N VAL A 355 -2.24 8.10 1.86
CA VAL A 355 -2.80 7.06 0.97
C VAL A 355 -3.30 5.83 1.73
N THR A 356 -2.98 5.71 3.00
CA THR A 356 -3.39 4.59 3.86
C THR A 356 -3.64 5.07 5.29
N GLU A 357 -4.47 4.33 6.05
CA GLU A 357 -4.69 4.62 7.48
C GLU A 357 -3.56 4.09 8.35
N TYR A 358 -3.06 2.89 8.01
CA TYR A 358 -1.98 2.23 8.71
C TYR A 358 -0.84 1.90 7.76
N ILE A 359 0.36 1.80 8.31
CA ILE A 359 1.52 1.21 7.65
C ILE A 359 2.11 0.16 8.58
N THR A 360 2.30 -1.05 8.04
CA THR A 360 3.03 -2.13 8.70
C THR A 360 4.37 -2.29 8.00
N CYS A 361 5.48 -2.12 8.71
CA CYS A 361 6.81 -2.12 8.11
C CYS A 361 7.90 -2.53 9.11
N SER A 362 9.07 -2.87 8.57
CA SER A 362 10.30 -3.08 9.33
C SER A 362 11.36 -2.04 8.94
N ALA A 363 12.06 -1.48 9.91
CA ALA A 363 13.23 -0.66 9.67
C ALA A 363 14.50 -1.52 9.49
N HIS A 364 14.45 -2.78 9.94
CA HIS A 364 15.49 -3.80 9.75
C HIS A 364 15.29 -4.65 8.50
N THR A 365 16.20 -5.59 8.29
CA THR A 365 15.96 -6.74 7.43
C THR A 365 14.84 -7.59 8.03
N LEU A 366 13.86 -7.92 7.22
CA LEU A 366 12.76 -8.78 7.63
C LEU A 366 13.07 -10.23 7.29
N CYS A 367 12.69 -11.14 8.18
CA CYS A 367 12.71 -12.57 7.86
C CYS A 367 11.75 -12.85 6.69
N SER A 368 12.24 -13.54 5.67
CA SER A 368 11.53 -13.74 4.41
C SER A 368 10.41 -14.78 4.47
N ASN A 369 10.11 -15.36 5.64
CA ASN A 369 9.07 -16.36 5.76
C ASN A 369 7.66 -15.76 5.60
N GLY A 370 6.86 -16.36 4.76
CA GLY A 370 5.48 -15.93 4.47
C GLY A 370 4.51 -16.13 5.63
N GLU A 371 4.91 -16.84 6.68
CA GLU A 371 4.09 -17.16 7.84
C GLU A 371 3.62 -15.92 8.58
N ILE A 372 4.47 -14.90 8.70
CA ILE A 372 4.11 -13.65 9.38
C ILE A 372 2.94 -12.97 8.66
N LEU A 373 3.01 -12.85 7.34
CA LEU A 373 1.91 -12.31 6.54
C LEU A 373 0.66 -13.20 6.59
N THR A 374 0.86 -14.52 6.59
CA THR A 374 -0.24 -15.49 6.76
C THR A 374 -0.98 -15.25 8.07
N GLU A 375 -0.27 -15.04 9.18
CA GLU A 375 -0.89 -14.78 10.47
C GLU A 375 -1.58 -13.42 10.54
N TYR A 376 -1.05 -12.41 9.85
CA TYR A 376 -1.75 -11.12 9.71
C TYR A 376 -3.09 -11.28 8.98
N ILE A 377 -3.10 -11.96 7.82
CA ILE A 377 -4.33 -12.18 7.04
C ILE A 377 -5.33 -13.03 7.85
N ARG A 378 -4.86 -14.07 8.56
CA ARG A 378 -5.68 -14.84 9.48
C ARG A 378 -6.27 -13.96 10.59
N GLY A 379 -5.47 -13.04 11.11
CA GLY A 379 -5.92 -12.04 12.08
C GLY A 379 -7.04 -11.16 11.55
N LEU A 380 -6.96 -10.70 10.29
CA LEU A 380 -8.05 -9.97 9.65
C LEU A 380 -9.34 -10.77 9.57
N MET A 381 -9.27 -12.08 9.28
CA MET A 381 -10.43 -12.97 9.27
C MET A 381 -11.07 -13.07 10.66
N GLU A 382 -10.25 -13.25 11.70
CA GLU A 382 -10.71 -13.50 13.06
C GLU A 382 -11.15 -12.21 13.78
N LYS A 383 -10.43 -11.12 13.60
CA LYS A 383 -10.64 -9.86 14.35
C LYS A 383 -11.36 -8.80 13.55
N GLY A 384 -11.09 -8.76 12.23
CA GLY A 384 -11.75 -7.85 11.32
C GLY A 384 -11.37 -6.39 11.46
N ASN A 385 -10.16 -6.11 11.95
CA ASN A 385 -9.49 -4.83 11.93
C ASN A 385 -7.97 -5.01 12.00
N THR A 386 -7.23 -4.07 11.43
CA THR A 386 -5.77 -4.16 11.33
C THR A 386 -5.04 -4.16 12.68
N PRO A 387 -5.35 -3.31 13.67
CA PRO A 387 -4.64 -3.35 14.95
C PRO A 387 -4.71 -4.70 15.67
N GLU A 388 -5.91 -5.27 15.79
CA GLU A 388 -6.06 -6.57 16.44
C GLU A 388 -5.50 -7.74 15.60
N ALA A 389 -5.51 -7.60 14.26
CA ALA A 389 -4.88 -8.58 13.38
C ALA A 389 -3.37 -8.61 13.57
N VAL A 390 -2.73 -7.45 13.72
CA VAL A 390 -1.29 -7.33 14.00
C VAL A 390 -0.96 -7.86 15.40
N ASP A 391 -1.79 -7.60 16.42
CA ASP A 391 -1.63 -8.20 17.75
C ASP A 391 -1.61 -9.73 17.69
N LEU A 392 -2.53 -10.30 16.93
CA LEU A 392 -2.62 -11.76 16.78
C LEU A 392 -1.45 -12.31 15.97
N MET A 393 -1.01 -11.57 14.95
CA MET A 393 0.19 -11.90 14.17
C MET A 393 1.43 -12.00 15.08
N PHE A 394 1.69 -10.99 15.91
CA PHE A 394 2.83 -10.99 16.84
C PHE A 394 2.75 -12.15 17.81
N LYS A 395 1.61 -12.32 18.46
CA LYS A 395 1.41 -13.42 19.39
C LYS A 395 1.70 -14.79 18.77
N ARG A 396 1.22 -15.04 17.55
CA ARG A 396 1.45 -16.31 16.86
C ARG A 396 2.86 -16.46 16.36
N THR A 397 3.51 -15.36 15.99
CA THR A 397 4.92 -15.36 15.65
C THR A 397 5.73 -15.81 16.84
N ASP A 398 5.49 -15.29 18.02
CA ASP A 398 6.20 -15.69 19.25
C ASP A 398 5.84 -17.10 19.72
N ASP A 399 4.54 -17.44 19.77
CA ASP A 399 4.08 -18.70 20.36
C ASP A 399 4.29 -19.92 19.44
N VAL A 400 4.28 -19.73 18.12
CA VAL A 400 4.26 -20.83 17.15
C VAL A 400 5.51 -20.83 16.26
N TRP A 401 5.79 -19.72 15.58
CA TRP A 401 6.80 -19.71 14.53
C TRP A 401 8.22 -19.59 15.08
N LYS A 402 8.45 -18.72 16.04
CA LYS A 402 9.75 -18.54 16.67
C LYS A 402 10.30 -19.84 17.29
N PRO A 403 9.53 -20.61 18.08
CA PRO A 403 9.99 -21.89 18.60
C PRO A 403 10.33 -22.90 17.49
N LEU A 404 9.48 -23.01 16.46
CA LEU A 404 9.72 -23.95 15.35
C LEU A 404 11.02 -23.64 14.60
N TYR A 405 11.27 -22.37 14.30
CA TYR A 405 12.50 -21.96 13.62
C TYR A 405 13.75 -22.15 14.49
N LEU A 406 13.62 -22.01 15.80
CA LEU A 406 14.72 -22.25 16.73
C LEU A 406 15.04 -23.75 16.87
N GLU A 407 14.02 -24.62 16.79
CA GLU A 407 14.17 -26.08 16.89
C GLU A 407 14.73 -26.70 15.60
N GLU A 408 14.33 -26.20 14.44
CA GLU A 408 14.70 -26.81 13.15
C GLU A 408 16.12 -26.48 12.69
N SER A 409 16.95 -25.80 13.50
CA SER A 409 18.33 -25.41 13.18
C SER A 409 18.55 -24.77 11.79
N ILE A 410 17.49 -24.35 11.13
CA ILE A 410 17.54 -23.62 9.87
C ILE A 410 18.35 -22.33 10.03
N LEU A 411 18.41 -21.83 11.26
CA LEU A 411 19.12 -20.60 11.62
C LEU A 411 20.59 -20.81 11.97
N GLU A 412 21.07 -22.04 12.12
CA GLU A 412 22.47 -22.29 12.47
C GLU A 412 23.48 -21.81 11.43
N ASN A 413 23.06 -21.67 10.18
CA ASN A 413 23.88 -21.19 9.06
C ASN A 413 23.52 -19.80 8.54
N SER A 414 22.49 -19.16 9.07
CA SER A 414 22.11 -17.82 8.67
C SER A 414 22.60 -16.78 9.66
N ALA A 415 23.09 -15.65 9.16
CA ALA A 415 23.42 -14.51 10.02
C ALA A 415 22.19 -14.14 10.89
N PRO A 416 22.40 -13.67 12.13
CA PRO A 416 21.31 -13.30 13.01
C PRO A 416 20.42 -12.28 12.32
N TYR A 417 19.18 -12.65 12.06
CA TYR A 417 18.18 -11.73 11.53
C TYR A 417 17.65 -10.90 12.70
N ASN A 418 18.12 -9.67 12.76
CA ASN A 418 17.49 -8.67 13.61
C ASN A 418 16.33 -8.12 12.81
N GLY A 419 15.12 -8.53 13.14
CA GLY A 419 13.90 -8.03 12.54
C GLY A 419 13.10 -7.27 13.57
N ASP A 420 12.42 -6.25 13.11
CA ASP A 420 11.36 -5.60 13.85
C ASP A 420 10.12 -5.48 12.95
N MET A 421 8.98 -5.32 13.55
CA MET A 421 7.76 -5.02 12.83
C MET A 421 7.01 -3.94 13.60
N LYS A 422 6.55 -2.94 12.87
CA LYS A 422 5.86 -1.79 13.44
C LYS A 422 4.55 -1.57 12.72
N LEU A 423 3.50 -1.29 13.48
CA LEU A 423 2.24 -0.77 12.98
C LEU A 423 2.11 0.69 13.38
N LEU A 424 2.03 1.57 12.39
CA LEU A 424 1.89 3.00 12.60
C LEU A 424 0.55 3.50 12.08
N ARG A 425 0.04 4.54 12.74
CA ARG A 425 -1.02 5.37 12.20
C ARG A 425 -0.45 6.53 11.39
N THR A 426 -0.88 6.64 10.16
CA THR A 426 -0.35 7.65 9.23
C THR A 426 -0.79 9.07 9.57
N ASP A 427 -1.97 9.24 10.16
CA ASP A 427 -2.47 10.54 10.64
C ASP A 427 -1.71 11.09 11.86
N ARG A 428 -0.72 10.33 12.38
CA ARG A 428 0.12 10.70 13.51
C ARG A 428 1.59 10.88 13.16
N ILE A 429 1.93 10.89 11.88
CA ILE A 429 3.31 11.08 11.41
C ILE A 429 3.73 12.56 11.48
N ASP A 430 2.83 13.51 11.26
CA ASP A 430 3.16 14.93 11.21
C ASP A 430 3.90 15.46 12.46
N PRO A 431 3.58 15.05 13.70
CA PRO A 431 4.38 15.45 14.88
C PRO A 431 5.83 14.96 14.84
N ILE A 432 6.09 13.77 14.24
CA ILE A 432 7.46 13.27 14.04
C ILE A 432 8.22 14.19 13.08
N LEU A 433 7.58 14.57 11.97
CA LEU A 433 8.17 15.45 10.97
C LEU A 433 8.46 16.85 11.55
N GLU A 434 7.59 17.39 12.35
CA GLU A 434 7.80 18.69 12.99
C GLU A 434 8.96 18.66 14.01
N ALA A 435 9.06 17.60 14.81
CA ALA A 435 10.20 17.43 15.72
C ALA A 435 11.51 17.20 14.94
N THR A 436 11.46 16.43 13.84
CA THR A 436 12.62 16.23 12.94
C THR A 436 13.07 17.54 12.29
N LYS A 437 12.13 18.40 11.89
CA LYS A 437 12.43 19.73 11.37
C LYS A 437 13.22 20.58 12.38
N ARG A 438 12.75 20.63 13.62
CA ARG A 438 13.47 21.35 14.68
C ARG A 438 14.86 20.78 14.93
N LEU A 439 15.00 19.45 14.88
CA LEU A 439 16.31 18.80 14.96
C LEU A 439 17.22 19.23 13.82
N ALA A 440 16.75 19.17 12.58
CA ALA A 440 17.52 19.57 11.39
C ALA A 440 17.96 21.02 11.45
N GLU A 441 17.05 21.93 11.77
CA GLU A 441 17.33 23.37 11.92
C GLU A 441 18.39 23.62 13.00
N ARG A 442 18.25 22.96 14.17
CA ARG A 442 19.20 23.09 15.28
C ARG A 442 20.58 22.53 14.92
N LEU A 443 20.63 21.36 14.27
CA LEU A 443 21.89 20.76 13.80
C LEU A 443 22.64 21.69 12.86
N VAL A 444 21.97 22.24 11.85
CA VAL A 444 22.60 23.20 10.91
C VAL A 444 23.11 24.44 11.64
N ALA A 445 22.35 24.97 12.61
CA ALA A 445 22.73 26.17 13.35
C ALA A 445 23.91 25.93 14.31
N GLN A 446 23.98 24.76 14.95
CA GLN A 446 24.98 24.46 15.98
C GLN A 446 26.25 23.77 15.43
N TYR A 447 26.18 23.17 14.25
CA TYR A 447 27.31 22.44 13.68
C TYR A 447 28.61 23.25 13.64
N PRO A 448 28.63 24.55 13.24
CA PRO A 448 29.87 25.32 13.20
C PRO A 448 30.57 25.47 14.56
N THR A 449 29.83 25.39 15.67
CA THR A 449 30.36 25.59 17.02
C THR A 449 30.49 24.30 17.83
N GLN A 450 29.76 23.24 17.46
CA GLN A 450 29.69 21.96 18.17
C GLN A 450 30.05 20.76 17.28
N GLN A 451 30.80 21.00 16.22
CA GLN A 451 31.09 20.00 15.19
C GLN A 451 31.60 18.69 15.79
N GLU A 452 32.64 18.73 16.66
CA GLU A 452 33.22 17.50 17.21
C GLU A 452 32.23 16.66 18.01
N ALA A 453 31.33 17.29 18.77
CA ALA A 453 30.30 16.61 19.54
C ALA A 453 29.24 15.97 18.62
N ILE A 454 28.76 16.72 17.63
CA ILE A 454 27.78 16.22 16.67
C ILE A 454 28.35 15.09 15.81
N ASP A 455 29.63 15.19 15.41
CA ASP A 455 30.30 14.13 14.67
C ASP A 455 30.47 12.86 15.51
N ARG A 456 30.78 12.96 16.82
CA ARG A 456 30.81 11.79 17.71
C ARG A 456 29.42 11.15 17.82
N ALA A 457 28.38 11.94 17.98
CA ALA A 457 27.00 11.45 17.99
C ALA A 457 26.67 10.70 16.70
N THR A 458 26.98 11.30 15.54
CA THR A 458 26.72 10.71 14.21
C THR A 458 27.46 9.38 14.02
N THR A 459 28.69 9.28 14.50
CA THR A 459 29.50 8.04 14.39
C THR A 459 28.95 6.93 15.29
N SER A 460 28.32 7.26 16.41
CA SER A 460 27.86 6.31 17.42
C SER A 460 26.39 5.92 17.30
N VAL A 461 25.63 6.54 16.39
CA VAL A 461 24.20 6.27 16.24
C VAL A 461 23.93 4.85 15.76
N TYR A 462 22.81 4.28 16.21
CA TYR A 462 22.39 2.95 15.79
C TYR A 462 22.03 2.91 14.31
N ARG A 463 22.49 1.85 13.64
CA ARG A 463 22.28 1.59 12.22
C ARG A 463 21.42 0.33 12.06
N PHE A 464 20.33 0.46 11.32
CA PHE A 464 19.42 -0.66 11.10
C PHE A 464 20.01 -1.77 10.22
N PHE A 465 21.00 -1.45 9.41
CA PHE A 465 21.66 -2.43 8.58
C PHE A 465 23.15 -2.13 8.45
N THR A 466 23.97 -3.16 8.65
CA THR A 466 25.42 -3.08 8.46
C THR A 466 25.86 -4.27 7.62
N HIS A 467 26.15 -4.06 6.36
CA HIS A 467 26.71 -5.10 5.49
C HIS A 467 27.96 -4.58 4.81
N PRO A 468 29.07 -5.33 4.86
CA PRO A 468 30.37 -4.83 4.39
C PRO A 468 30.44 -4.55 2.89
N PHE A 469 29.49 -5.03 2.12
CA PHE A 469 29.45 -4.86 0.65
C PHE A 469 28.27 -4.02 0.13
N ILE A 470 27.34 -3.59 1.01
CA ILE A 470 26.13 -2.87 0.60
C ILE A 470 26.07 -1.52 1.32
N TYR A 471 26.91 -0.62 0.89
CA TYR A 471 27.19 0.66 1.57
C TYR A 471 26.00 1.63 1.63
N PHE A 472 25.08 1.59 0.68
CA PHE A 472 23.96 2.54 0.66
C PHE A 472 22.90 2.21 1.71
N GLN A 473 22.76 0.93 2.09
CA GLN A 473 21.87 0.53 3.19
C GLN A 473 22.43 0.94 4.55
N GLN A 474 23.71 1.27 4.62
CA GLN A 474 24.35 1.78 5.84
C GLN A 474 23.96 3.23 6.17
N ALA A 475 23.24 3.92 5.27
CA ALA A 475 22.74 5.27 5.51
C ALA A 475 21.41 5.30 6.30
N MET A 476 20.94 4.17 6.83
CA MET A 476 19.69 4.08 7.59
C MET A 476 19.98 4.06 9.09
N PHE A 477 19.75 5.19 9.72
CA PHE A 477 20.05 5.44 11.13
C PHE A 477 18.77 5.67 11.92
N ASP A 478 18.77 5.25 13.18
CA ASP A 478 17.65 5.51 14.08
C ASP A 478 17.56 6.99 14.45
N LEU A 479 16.43 7.63 14.14
CA LEU A 479 16.25 9.06 14.37
C LEU A 479 16.23 9.42 15.85
N ALA A 480 15.57 8.62 16.69
CA ALA A 480 15.48 8.93 18.12
C ALA A 480 16.83 8.73 18.80
N ASP A 481 17.52 7.62 18.51
CA ASP A 481 18.86 7.39 19.02
C ASP A 481 19.83 8.51 18.62
N TYR A 482 19.72 8.99 17.36
CA TYR A 482 20.52 10.12 16.89
C TYR A 482 20.24 11.40 17.70
N ALA A 483 18.96 11.74 17.89
CA ALA A 483 18.59 12.93 18.65
C ALA A 483 19.11 12.89 20.09
N HIS A 484 18.99 11.73 20.76
CA HIS A 484 19.53 11.53 22.10
C HIS A 484 21.05 11.62 22.16
N LYS A 485 21.74 11.03 21.21
CA LYS A 485 23.22 11.09 21.17
C LYS A 485 23.73 12.49 20.91
N VAL A 486 23.08 13.22 20.01
CA VAL A 486 23.41 14.65 19.82
C VAL A 486 23.17 15.46 21.08
N ALA A 487 22.05 15.26 21.78
CA ALA A 487 21.78 15.92 23.04
C ALA A 487 22.84 15.62 24.12
N ASN A 488 23.21 14.35 24.25
CA ASN A 488 24.19 13.90 25.24
C ASN A 488 25.62 14.41 24.94
N GLU A 489 26.04 14.32 23.69
CA GLU A 489 27.39 14.73 23.28
C GLU A 489 27.59 16.26 23.32
N THR A 490 26.53 17.01 22.99
CA THR A 490 26.58 18.47 22.99
C THR A 490 26.30 19.09 24.36
N GLY A 491 25.58 18.39 25.24
CA GLY A 491 25.06 18.92 26.50
C GLY A 491 24.04 20.06 26.33
N ASP A 492 23.45 20.20 25.14
CA ASP A 492 22.55 21.28 24.78
C ASP A 492 21.11 20.92 25.20
N ALA A 493 20.51 21.79 26.06
CA ALA A 493 19.17 21.56 26.60
C ALA A 493 18.06 21.56 25.52
N GLU A 494 18.26 22.30 24.42
CA GLU A 494 17.28 22.33 23.33
C GLU A 494 17.31 21.04 22.52
N PHE A 495 18.49 20.47 22.26
CA PHE A 495 18.59 19.13 21.68
C PHE A 495 17.93 18.08 22.58
N ALA A 496 18.11 18.17 23.90
CA ALA A 496 17.46 17.25 24.84
C ALA A 496 15.92 17.38 24.82
N ALA A 497 15.39 18.59 24.72
CA ALA A 497 13.96 18.82 24.58
C ALA A 497 13.43 18.25 23.23
N ILE A 498 14.15 18.46 22.14
CA ILE A 498 13.79 17.92 20.82
C ILE A 498 13.80 16.38 20.83
N ALA A 499 14.79 15.75 21.46
CA ALA A 499 14.85 14.30 21.58
C ALA A 499 13.63 13.75 22.35
N THR A 500 13.23 14.42 23.43
CA THR A 500 12.02 14.07 24.21
C THR A 500 10.74 14.19 23.35
N ASP A 501 10.64 15.24 22.55
CA ASP A 501 9.49 15.43 21.65
C ASP A 501 9.44 14.40 20.54
N ILE A 502 10.59 13.96 20.01
CA ILE A 502 10.69 12.86 19.05
C ILE A 502 10.18 11.56 19.67
N ASP A 503 10.60 11.21 20.89
CA ASP A 503 10.12 10.03 21.60
C ASP A 503 8.60 10.06 21.80
N ALA A 504 8.08 11.20 22.23
CA ALA A 504 6.65 11.38 22.43
C ALA A 504 5.86 11.24 21.12
N ALA A 505 6.39 11.80 20.03
CA ALA A 505 5.77 11.70 18.70
C ALA A 505 5.74 10.25 18.20
N PHE A 506 6.83 9.50 18.33
CA PHE A 506 6.87 8.08 17.98
C PHE A 506 5.93 7.24 18.84
N SER A 507 5.93 7.46 20.15
CA SER A 507 5.03 6.75 21.07
C SER A 507 3.56 6.97 20.71
N ASN A 508 3.20 8.15 20.19
CA ASN A 508 1.85 8.43 19.73
C ASN A 508 1.54 7.79 18.37
N ALA A 509 2.51 7.70 17.46
CA ALA A 509 2.33 7.18 16.11
C ALA A 509 2.30 5.64 16.08
N PHE A 510 3.09 4.97 16.90
CA PHE A 510 3.09 3.53 16.99
C PHE A 510 1.82 3.01 17.65
N VAL A 511 1.11 2.14 16.95
CA VAL A 511 -0.03 1.39 17.49
C VAL A 511 0.45 0.09 18.11
N ARG A 512 1.39 -0.57 17.41
CA ARG A 512 2.07 -1.79 17.86
C ARG A 512 3.51 -1.78 17.39
N TYR A 513 4.33 -2.39 18.20
CA TYR A 513 5.74 -2.53 17.91
C TYR A 513 6.25 -3.83 18.56
N GLU A 514 7.03 -4.59 17.83
CA GLU A 514 7.70 -5.78 18.35
C GLU A 514 9.03 -6.01 17.64
N ASP A 515 10.06 -6.37 18.42
CA ASP A 515 11.30 -6.90 17.92
C ASP A 515 11.14 -8.38 17.60
N VAL A 516 11.25 -8.71 16.33
CA VAL A 516 11.29 -10.09 15.86
C VAL A 516 12.74 -10.55 15.80
N ASN A 517 13.43 -10.46 16.93
CA ASN A 517 14.81 -10.94 17.03
C ASN A 517 14.84 -12.43 17.36
N TRP A 518 15.05 -13.24 16.36
CA TRP A 518 14.99 -14.69 16.48
C TRP A 518 16.28 -15.31 17.04
N ASN A 519 17.40 -14.56 17.06
CA ASN A 519 18.71 -15.11 17.31
C ASN A 519 19.44 -14.63 18.56
N THR A 520 18.92 -13.68 19.30
CA THR A 520 19.64 -13.19 20.47
C THR A 520 18.73 -12.98 21.67
N GLU A 521 19.24 -13.34 22.85
CA GLU A 521 18.71 -12.94 24.16
C GLU A 521 18.89 -11.42 24.43
N GLN A 522 19.40 -10.67 23.48
CA GLN A 522 19.57 -9.24 23.58
C GLN A 522 18.33 -8.55 23.03
N PHE A 523 17.47 -8.11 23.94
CA PHE A 523 16.48 -7.09 23.64
C PHE A 523 17.22 -5.83 23.23
N LEU A 524 17.14 -5.50 21.95
CA LEU A 524 17.61 -4.22 21.48
C LEU A 524 16.71 -3.14 22.07
N PRO A 525 17.26 -2.00 22.51
CA PRO A 525 16.44 -0.88 22.96
C PRO A 525 15.45 -0.49 21.86
N HIS A 526 14.31 0.05 22.25
CA HIS A 526 13.23 0.46 21.33
C HIS A 526 13.76 1.42 20.28
N TYR A 527 14.11 0.89 19.12
CA TYR A 527 14.49 1.71 17.99
C TYR A 527 13.26 2.20 17.25
N THR A 528 13.38 3.39 16.71
CA THR A 528 12.27 4.07 16.05
C THR A 528 12.23 3.78 14.55
N LEU A 529 12.22 4.78 13.72
CA LEU A 529 12.26 4.67 12.28
C LEU A 529 13.61 5.16 11.76
N SER A 530 14.04 4.60 10.66
CA SER A 530 15.27 5.04 10.04
C SER A 530 15.09 6.37 9.30
N VAL A 531 16.16 7.10 9.20
CA VAL A 531 16.33 8.30 8.40
C VAL A 531 17.68 8.25 7.70
N CYS A 532 17.78 8.87 6.54
CA CYS A 532 19.06 9.01 5.86
C CYS A 532 20.01 9.90 6.67
N LEU A 533 21.20 9.38 6.94
CA LEU A 533 22.27 10.11 7.60
C LEU A 533 23.62 9.64 7.02
N PHE A 534 24.58 10.54 6.91
CA PHE A 534 25.94 10.20 6.46
C PHE A 534 26.90 10.19 7.61
N ASP A 535 27.62 9.10 7.72
CA ASP A 535 28.74 8.94 8.64
C ASP A 535 30.05 9.09 7.86
N HIS A 536 30.87 10.04 8.30
CA HIS A 536 32.16 10.34 7.65
C HIS A 536 33.17 9.18 7.70
N GLU A 537 33.00 8.21 8.60
CA GLU A 537 33.88 7.05 8.68
C GLU A 537 33.49 5.97 7.68
N THR A 538 32.22 5.85 7.34
CA THR A 538 31.71 4.80 6.46
C THR A 538 31.74 5.20 5.00
N TYR A 539 31.56 6.48 4.71
CA TYR A 539 31.59 7.04 3.37
C TYR A 539 32.97 7.61 3.04
N HIS A 540 33.88 6.75 2.63
CA HIS A 540 35.11 7.21 2.03
C HIS A 540 34.81 7.87 0.67
N ILE A 541 35.42 9.03 0.42
CA ILE A 541 35.31 9.77 -0.84
C ILE A 541 35.58 8.89 -2.06
N ASP A 542 36.45 7.87 -1.95
CA ASP A 542 36.72 6.90 -3.02
C ASP A 542 35.54 5.98 -3.33
N ILE A 543 34.72 5.64 -2.33
CA ILE A 543 33.48 4.87 -2.52
C ILE A 543 32.46 5.75 -3.20
N MET A 544 32.31 6.99 -2.74
CA MET A 544 31.43 7.98 -3.36
C MET A 544 31.79 8.22 -4.84
N ASN A 545 33.08 8.29 -5.16
CA ASN A 545 33.54 8.47 -6.53
C ASN A 545 33.32 7.24 -7.43
N ARG A 546 33.39 6.03 -6.89
CA ARG A 546 33.10 4.78 -7.63
C ARG A 546 31.63 4.62 -7.96
N PHE A 547 30.73 5.18 -7.13
CA PHE A 547 29.29 5.05 -7.28
C PHE A 547 28.62 6.29 -7.89
N LYS A 548 29.37 7.30 -8.35
CA LYS A 548 28.84 8.52 -8.97
C LYS A 548 27.87 8.28 -10.14
N GLY A 549 27.83 7.09 -10.70
CA GLY A 549 26.86 6.70 -11.74
C GLY A 549 25.82 5.70 -11.26
N LEU A 550 25.92 5.19 -10.01
CA LEU A 550 25.18 4.01 -9.60
C LEU A 550 24.35 4.22 -8.32
N ASN A 551 24.50 5.33 -7.61
CA ASN A 551 23.80 5.53 -6.35
C ASN A 551 23.26 6.95 -6.20
N PRO A 552 21.93 7.14 -6.28
CA PRO A 552 21.29 8.43 -6.08
C PRO A 552 21.51 8.99 -4.66
N LEU A 553 21.78 8.15 -3.65
CA LEU A 553 22.15 8.60 -2.30
C LEU A 553 23.46 9.41 -2.28
N CYS A 554 24.32 9.21 -3.29
CA CYS A 554 25.55 9.98 -3.43
C CYS A 554 25.34 11.34 -4.08
N ASN A 555 24.16 11.58 -4.65
CA ASN A 555 23.80 12.81 -5.33
C ASN A 555 22.62 13.48 -4.62
N ILE A 556 22.82 13.83 -3.35
CA ILE A 556 21.80 14.52 -2.52
C ILE A 556 21.27 15.76 -3.23
N ASN A 557 22.12 16.43 -4.01
CA ASN A 557 21.76 17.65 -4.71
C ASN A 557 20.70 17.46 -5.81
N ASP A 558 20.53 16.25 -6.35
CA ASP A 558 19.71 16.06 -7.54
C ASP A 558 18.34 15.39 -7.27
N GLY A 559 18.11 14.84 -6.09
CA GLY A 559 16.86 14.11 -5.82
C GLY A 559 16.32 14.22 -4.40
N TYR A 560 17.17 14.21 -3.38
CA TYR A 560 16.69 14.19 -1.99
C TYR A 560 15.90 15.46 -1.63
N GLU A 561 16.29 16.62 -2.15
CA GLU A 561 15.59 17.89 -1.93
C GLU A 561 14.16 17.90 -2.48
N GLN A 562 13.83 17.00 -3.39
CA GLN A 562 12.49 16.85 -3.94
C GLN A 562 11.59 15.96 -3.08
N THR A 563 12.17 15.22 -2.12
CA THR A 563 11.37 14.37 -1.24
C THR A 563 10.41 15.19 -0.40
N THR A 564 9.18 14.70 -0.22
CA THR A 564 8.21 15.33 0.67
C THR A 564 8.76 15.44 2.09
N PHE A 565 9.53 14.44 2.52
CA PHE A 565 10.23 14.46 3.81
C PHE A 565 11.18 15.66 3.93
N HIS A 566 12.05 15.90 2.93
CA HIS A 566 12.92 17.07 2.94
C HIS A 566 12.13 18.38 2.94
N GLN A 567 11.11 18.48 2.07
CA GLN A 567 10.29 19.70 1.97
C GLN A 567 9.60 20.05 3.29
N MET A 568 9.23 19.05 4.08
CA MET A 568 8.60 19.25 5.39
C MET A 568 9.60 19.49 6.52
N THR A 569 10.75 18.84 6.48
CA THR A 569 11.71 18.83 7.61
C THR A 569 12.97 19.65 7.38
N GLY A 570 13.30 19.93 6.12
CA GLY A 570 14.60 20.54 5.79
C GLY A 570 15.80 19.62 6.00
N TRP A 571 15.59 18.32 6.19
CA TRP A 571 16.64 17.35 6.53
C TRP A 571 17.81 17.32 5.54
N GLY A 572 17.56 17.49 4.26
CA GLY A 572 18.62 17.58 3.24
C GLY A 572 19.61 18.71 3.47
N LYS A 573 19.20 19.83 4.09
CA LYS A 573 20.14 20.90 4.48
C LYS A 573 21.12 20.44 5.55
N TRP A 574 20.65 19.59 6.47
CA TRP A 574 21.52 18.96 7.45
C TRP A 574 22.51 17.99 6.78
N LEU A 575 22.03 17.15 5.89
CA LEU A 575 22.90 16.24 5.13
C LEU A 575 23.98 17.00 4.35
N ASP A 576 23.62 18.09 3.68
CA ASP A 576 24.54 18.97 2.99
C ASP A 576 25.60 19.60 3.92
N THR A 577 25.16 20.06 5.09
CA THR A 577 26.03 20.68 6.08
C THR A 577 27.04 19.67 6.61
N ASN A 578 26.58 18.48 6.91
CA ASN A 578 27.39 17.38 7.41
C ASN A 578 28.43 16.89 6.36
N GLN A 579 28.08 16.89 5.07
CA GLN A 579 28.99 16.49 3.99
C GLN A 579 30.05 17.55 3.64
N LYS A 580 29.71 18.84 3.70
CA LYS A 580 30.63 19.94 3.31
C LYS A 580 31.82 20.11 4.24
N ASN A 581 31.78 19.52 5.43
CA ASN A 581 32.86 19.53 6.40
C ASN A 581 33.45 18.13 6.62
N PRO A 582 33.98 17.45 5.59
CA PRO A 582 34.66 16.19 5.81
C PRO A 582 35.81 16.44 6.77
N ARG A 583 35.94 15.66 7.85
CA ARG A 583 37.14 15.71 8.68
C ARG A 583 38.34 15.58 7.77
N GLY A 584 39.23 16.59 7.88
CA GLY A 584 40.35 16.78 6.96
C GLY A 584 41.01 15.48 6.55
N ASN A 585 41.31 15.42 5.27
CA ASN A 585 41.93 14.30 4.56
C ASN A 585 42.52 13.26 5.52
N PRO A 586 41.99 12.05 5.65
CA PRO A 586 42.69 11.02 6.40
C PRO A 586 44.03 10.86 5.72
N THR A 587 45.05 11.45 6.32
CA THR A 587 46.42 11.21 5.93
C THR A 587 46.58 9.71 5.74
N SER A 588 46.83 9.29 4.52
CA SER A 588 47.26 8.01 4.02
C SER A 588 47.64 6.97 5.11
N GLY A 589 46.70 6.57 5.92
CA GLY A 589 46.80 5.37 6.76
C GLY A 589 46.24 4.23 5.95
N GLY A 590 47.10 3.49 5.29
CA GLY A 590 46.77 2.37 4.42
C GLY A 590 45.94 1.30 5.14
N GLY A 591 44.65 1.43 5.06
CA GLY A 591 43.70 0.36 5.29
C GLY A 591 43.84 -0.65 4.15
N LYS A 592 44.56 -1.73 4.37
CA LYS A 592 44.59 -2.85 3.44
C LYS A 592 43.17 -3.29 3.17
N LEU A 593 42.73 -3.13 1.91
CA LEU A 593 41.59 -3.89 1.41
C LEU A 593 41.83 -5.37 1.77
N LEU A 594 40.99 -5.91 2.62
CA LEU A 594 40.88 -7.35 2.80
C LEU A 594 40.28 -7.91 1.49
N THR A 595 41.18 -8.30 0.59
CA THR A 595 40.86 -9.23 -0.49
C THR A 595 40.71 -10.62 0.13
N ARG A 596 39.46 -11.05 0.32
CA ARG A 596 39.06 -12.46 0.30
C ARG A 596 37.62 -12.58 -0.12
#